data_f6354ef98a3dba5b6c21ee850b521a12
#
_entry.id   f6354ef98a3dba5b6c21ee850b521a12
#
_cell.length_a   1.000
_cell.length_b   1.000
_cell.length_c   1.000
_cell.angle_alpha   90.00
_cell.angle_beta   90.00
_cell.angle_gamma   90.00
#
_symmetry.space_group_name_H-M   'P 1'
#
loop_
_entity.id
_entity.type
_entity.pdbx_description
1 polymer ?
#
loop_
_entity_poly.entity_id
_entity_poly.type
_entity_poly.pdbx_seq_one_letter_code
_entity_poly.pdbx_strand_id
1 'polypeptide(L)'
;GPMGVGKSTVTHLLCSECAQSVMLDGDWCWFQGDKEWDFSDKTKQMALNNIAYLLNSFLQNKAFDTVFFCWVLHEASLEASLLNRLTKPFDFYHFSLICTPDVLKKRIFNRAGLTENQKEAQWKRAQERLSGCRELKTMLLDTSDLTAVDVCQMIKERIHAD
;
A
#
# COMPACT_ATOMS: atom_id res chain seq x y z
N GLY A 1 3.56 -3.36 -2.41
CA GLY A 1 4.09 -2.98 -3.74
C GLY A 1 4.77 -1.62 -3.77
N PRO A 2 5.66 -1.32 -4.76
CA PRO A 2 6.39 -0.05 -4.85
C PRO A 2 5.46 1.14 -5.14
N MET A 3 5.98 2.36 -5.01
CA MET A 3 5.22 3.54 -5.44
C MET A 3 4.99 3.52 -6.96
N GLY A 4 3.86 4.03 -7.41
CA GLY A 4 3.48 4.04 -8.84
C GLY A 4 2.85 2.77 -9.39
N VAL A 5 2.83 1.65 -8.63
CA VAL A 5 2.28 0.37 -9.09
C VAL A 5 0.73 0.33 -9.14
N GLY A 6 0.04 1.27 -8.47
CA GLY A 6 -1.43 1.38 -8.49
C GLY A 6 -2.12 1.03 -7.16
N LYS A 7 -1.40 0.85 -6.05
CA LYS A 7 -1.98 0.48 -4.73
C LYS A 7 -3.19 1.30 -4.34
N SER A 8 -3.03 2.62 -4.20
CA SER A 8 -4.10 3.50 -3.72
C SER A 8 -5.32 3.48 -4.65
N THR A 9 -5.11 3.37 -5.97
CA THR A 9 -6.19 3.25 -6.96
C THR A 9 -6.99 1.96 -6.76
N VAL A 10 -6.30 0.82 -6.66
CA VAL A 10 -6.93 -0.49 -6.43
C VAL A 10 -7.64 -0.52 -5.08
N THR A 11 -6.98 -0.03 -4.03
CA THR A 11 -7.56 -0.03 -2.67
C THR A 11 -8.80 0.86 -2.59
N HIS A 12 -8.78 2.01 -3.25
CA HIS A 12 -9.93 2.91 -3.31
C HIS A 12 -11.11 2.26 -4.03
N LEU A 13 -10.86 1.58 -5.15
CA LEU A 13 -11.88 0.87 -5.92
C LEU A 13 -12.47 -0.29 -5.10
N LEU A 14 -11.64 -1.12 -4.47
CA LEU A 14 -12.09 -2.19 -3.57
C LEU A 14 -12.99 -1.65 -2.46
N CYS A 15 -12.58 -0.57 -1.80
CA CYS A 15 -13.36 0.05 -0.73
C CYS A 15 -14.70 0.59 -1.26
N SER A 16 -14.74 1.19 -2.45
CA SER A 16 -15.98 1.72 -3.04
C SER A 16 -17.00 0.65 -3.44
N GLU A 17 -16.53 -0.57 -3.67
CA GLU A 17 -17.35 -1.71 -4.09
C GLU A 17 -17.68 -2.70 -2.95
N CYS A 18 -17.13 -2.48 -1.76
CA CYS A 18 -17.34 -3.32 -0.59
C CYS A 18 -18.17 -2.57 0.46
N ALA A 19 -19.35 -3.09 0.78
CA ALA A 19 -20.16 -2.52 1.85
C ALA A 19 -19.47 -2.66 3.20
N GLN A 20 -19.79 -1.77 4.14
CA GLN A 20 -19.23 -1.78 5.51
C GLN A 20 -17.70 -1.86 5.54
N SER A 21 -17.07 -1.15 4.61
CA SER A 21 -15.61 -1.10 4.52
C SER A 21 -15.05 0.30 4.80
N VAL A 22 -13.79 0.33 5.20
CA VAL A 22 -13.00 1.56 5.39
C VAL A 22 -11.63 1.39 4.77
N MET A 23 -11.07 2.49 4.28
CA MET A 23 -9.74 2.51 3.68
C MET A 23 -8.78 3.41 4.47
N LEU A 24 -7.53 2.96 4.58
CA LEU A 24 -6.42 3.75 5.06
C LEU A 24 -5.25 3.67 4.06
N ASP A 25 -4.76 4.83 3.62
CA ASP A 25 -3.45 4.92 2.96
C ASP A 25 -2.40 5.37 3.99
N GLY A 26 -1.34 4.59 4.16
CA GLY A 26 -0.30 4.88 5.15
C GLY A 26 0.39 6.22 4.95
N ASP A 27 0.43 6.73 3.71
CA ASP A 27 1.02 8.03 3.41
C ASP A 27 0.19 9.19 4.00
N TRP A 28 -1.09 9.00 4.29
CA TRP A 28 -1.93 10.02 4.96
C TRP A 28 -1.55 10.23 6.42
N CYS A 29 -0.86 9.27 7.04
CA CYS A 29 -0.56 9.29 8.47
C CYS A 29 0.67 10.13 8.82
N TRP A 30 1.39 10.66 7.84
CA TRP A 30 2.64 11.40 8.05
C TRP A 30 2.95 12.44 6.98
N PHE A 31 1.96 13.03 6.37
CA PHE A 31 2.13 14.11 5.39
C PHE A 31 2.93 15.28 5.99
N GLN A 32 4.04 15.67 5.33
CA GLN A 32 5.02 16.62 5.88
C GLN A 32 5.05 17.98 5.13
N GLY A 33 4.02 18.30 4.35
CA GLY A 33 3.98 19.57 3.61
C GLY A 33 4.98 19.64 2.46
N ASP A 34 5.42 20.85 2.12
CA ASP A 34 6.23 21.13 0.90
C ASP A 34 7.75 21.03 1.10
N LYS A 35 8.21 20.71 2.30
CA LYS A 35 9.65 20.53 2.60
C LYS A 35 10.11 19.11 2.25
N GLU A 36 11.43 18.91 2.19
CA GLU A 36 12.00 17.58 2.13
C GLU A 36 11.49 16.73 3.29
N TRP A 37 10.96 15.55 2.95
CA TRP A 37 10.43 14.64 3.94
C TRP A 37 11.54 14.09 4.83
N ASP A 38 11.33 14.17 6.14
CA ASP A 38 12.20 13.52 7.12
C ASP A 38 11.90 12.03 7.20
N PHE A 39 12.84 11.20 6.78
CA PHE A 39 12.79 9.74 6.85
C PHE A 39 13.62 9.19 8.02
N SER A 40 13.89 9.99 9.04
CA SER A 40 14.56 9.53 10.27
C SER A 40 13.77 8.39 10.94
N ASP A 41 14.45 7.58 11.73
CA ASP A 41 13.79 6.47 12.43
C ASP A 41 12.69 6.98 13.40
N LYS A 42 12.89 8.16 13.99
CA LYS A 42 11.87 8.78 14.83
C LYS A 42 10.59 9.08 14.05
N THR A 43 10.71 9.64 12.86
CA THR A 43 9.56 9.97 12.00
C THR A 43 8.90 8.71 11.46
N LYS A 44 9.69 7.69 11.09
CA LYS A 44 9.15 6.37 10.70
C LYS A 44 8.37 5.71 11.84
N GLN A 45 8.87 5.74 13.07
CA GLN A 45 8.16 5.20 14.23
C GLN A 45 6.87 5.97 14.54
N MET A 46 6.89 7.30 14.40
CA MET A 46 5.68 8.12 14.50
C MET A 46 4.64 7.68 13.46
N ALA A 47 5.03 7.53 12.19
CA ALA A 47 4.13 7.08 11.14
C ALA A 47 3.54 5.69 11.44
N LEU A 48 4.36 4.73 11.87
CA LEU A 48 3.89 3.40 12.28
C LEU A 48 2.88 3.45 13.44
N ASN A 49 3.12 4.29 14.44
CA ASN A 49 2.21 4.45 15.57
C ASN A 49 0.87 5.06 15.14
N ASN A 50 0.90 6.08 14.27
CA ASN A 50 -0.31 6.70 13.72
C ASN A 50 -1.12 5.69 12.89
N ILE A 51 -0.47 4.94 12.01
CA ILE A 51 -1.09 3.89 11.21
C ILE A 51 -1.73 2.84 12.13
N ALA A 52 -0.99 2.32 13.11
CA ALA A 52 -1.47 1.30 14.03
C ALA A 52 -2.65 1.81 14.87
N TYR A 53 -2.63 3.06 15.30
CA TYR A 53 -3.73 3.68 16.03
C TYR A 53 -5.02 3.70 15.19
N LEU A 54 -4.93 4.16 13.94
CA LEU A 54 -6.08 4.22 13.04
C LEU A 54 -6.60 2.82 12.68
N LEU A 55 -5.71 1.88 12.36
CA LEU A 55 -6.11 0.50 12.08
C LEU A 55 -6.81 -0.15 13.27
N ASN A 56 -6.29 0.00 14.50
CA ASN A 56 -6.93 -0.50 15.70
C ASN A 56 -8.31 0.15 15.92
N SER A 57 -8.45 1.45 15.66
CA SER A 57 -9.73 2.16 15.74
C SER A 57 -10.76 1.57 14.78
N PHE A 58 -10.35 1.28 13.52
CA PHE A 58 -11.24 0.67 12.53
C PHE A 58 -11.61 -0.78 12.90
N LEU A 59 -10.64 -1.60 13.30
CA LEU A 59 -10.85 -2.99 13.70
C LEU A 59 -11.74 -3.13 14.95
N GLN A 60 -11.85 -2.09 15.77
CA GLN A 60 -12.73 -2.07 16.94
C GLN A 60 -14.14 -1.59 16.61
N ASN A 61 -14.34 -0.93 15.48
CA ASN A 61 -15.61 -0.33 15.11
C ASN A 61 -16.48 -1.35 14.36
N LYS A 62 -17.60 -1.72 14.97
CA LYS A 62 -18.57 -2.69 14.41
C LYS A 62 -19.29 -2.21 13.14
N ALA A 63 -19.09 -0.97 12.72
CA ALA A 63 -19.62 -0.47 11.46
C ALA A 63 -18.83 -0.96 10.23
N PHE A 64 -17.65 -1.53 10.45
CA PHE A 64 -16.77 -2.01 9.38
C PHE A 64 -16.47 -3.50 9.54
N ASP A 65 -16.78 -4.26 8.51
CA ASP A 65 -16.43 -5.68 8.39
C ASP A 65 -15.08 -5.85 7.69
N THR A 66 -14.69 -4.88 6.87
CA THR A 66 -13.44 -4.92 6.10
C THR A 66 -12.64 -3.63 6.22
N VAL A 67 -11.35 -3.77 6.49
CA VAL A 67 -10.40 -2.66 6.51
C VAL A 67 -9.39 -2.84 5.37
N PHE A 68 -9.44 -1.94 4.40
CA PHE A 68 -8.47 -1.89 3.32
C PHE A 68 -7.31 -0.98 3.71
N PHE A 69 -6.11 -1.52 3.71
CA PHE A 69 -4.90 -0.76 4.02
C PHE A 69 -3.91 -0.85 2.86
N CYS A 70 -3.39 0.29 2.42
CA CYS A 70 -2.31 0.32 1.45
C CYS A 70 -1.14 1.16 1.92
N TRP A 71 0.06 0.63 1.71
CA TRP A 71 1.31 1.33 1.97
C TRP A 71 2.47 0.66 1.22
N VAL A 72 3.68 1.26 1.29
CA VAL A 72 4.89 0.66 0.75
C VAL A 72 5.52 -0.26 1.80
N LEU A 73 4.96 -1.45 1.96
CA LEU A 73 5.53 -2.52 2.78
C LEU A 73 6.45 -3.35 1.88
N HIS A 74 7.75 -3.18 1.98
CA HIS A 74 8.77 -3.84 1.14
C HIS A 74 9.78 -4.64 1.97
N GLU A 75 9.60 -4.65 3.28
CA GLU A 75 10.44 -5.38 4.25
C GLU A 75 9.55 -6.14 5.22
N ALA A 76 9.85 -7.42 5.44
CA ALA A 76 9.11 -8.27 6.37
C ALA A 76 9.15 -7.74 7.83
N SER A 77 10.25 -7.10 8.20
CA SER A 77 10.42 -6.46 9.52
C SER A 77 9.44 -5.31 9.74
N LEU A 78 9.20 -4.52 8.70
CA LEU A 78 8.26 -3.40 8.74
C LEU A 78 6.81 -3.90 8.87
N GLU A 79 6.46 -4.93 8.10
CA GLU A 79 5.17 -5.59 8.20
C GLU A 79 4.93 -6.17 9.60
N ALA A 80 5.86 -6.99 10.08
CA ALA A 80 5.78 -7.57 11.42
C ALA A 80 5.69 -6.50 12.52
N SER A 81 6.45 -5.40 12.38
CA SER A 81 6.41 -4.27 13.31
C SER A 81 5.04 -3.60 13.35
N LEU A 82 4.34 -3.51 12.22
CA LEU A 82 2.98 -2.99 12.15
C LEU A 82 1.97 -3.96 12.74
N LEU A 83 1.99 -5.23 12.30
CA LEU A 83 1.04 -6.25 12.74
C LEU A 83 1.10 -6.48 14.26
N ASN A 84 2.29 -6.48 14.85
CA ASN A 84 2.48 -6.61 16.30
C ASN A 84 1.89 -5.45 17.13
N ARG A 85 1.49 -4.35 16.51
CA ARG A 85 0.80 -3.22 17.15
C ARG A 85 -0.72 -3.33 17.08
N LEU A 86 -1.26 -4.29 16.33
CA LEU A 86 -2.70 -4.50 16.22
C LEU A 86 -3.17 -5.41 17.35
N THR A 87 -4.26 -5.02 18.01
CA THR A 87 -4.69 -5.62 19.29
C THR A 87 -5.92 -6.51 19.17
N LYS A 88 -6.64 -6.45 18.06
CA LYS A 88 -7.82 -7.28 17.81
C LYS A 88 -7.48 -8.40 16.83
N PRO A 89 -8.08 -9.58 16.96
CA PRO A 89 -7.98 -10.63 15.95
C PRO A 89 -8.67 -10.18 14.66
N PHE A 90 -8.11 -10.57 13.53
CA PHE A 90 -8.63 -10.32 12.19
C PHE A 90 -8.06 -11.35 11.20
N ASP A 91 -8.77 -11.59 10.11
CA ASP A 91 -8.24 -12.35 8.99
C ASP A 91 -7.34 -11.43 8.16
N PHE A 92 -6.14 -11.90 7.85
CA PHE A 92 -5.11 -11.08 7.22
C PHE A 92 -4.76 -11.57 5.81
N TYR A 93 -4.97 -10.72 4.84
CA TYR A 93 -4.61 -10.96 3.45
C TYR A 93 -3.62 -9.90 2.98
N HIS A 94 -2.43 -10.32 2.57
CA HIS A 94 -1.42 -9.40 2.04
C HIS A 94 -1.18 -9.64 0.55
N PHE A 95 -1.56 -8.66 -0.25
CA PHE A 95 -1.34 -8.63 -1.69
C PHE A 95 -0.19 -7.68 -2.02
N SER A 96 0.84 -8.18 -2.70
CA SER A 96 1.92 -7.36 -3.24
C SER A 96 1.68 -7.12 -4.73
N LEU A 97 1.28 -5.88 -5.06
CA LEU A 97 1.19 -5.47 -6.47
C LEU A 97 2.60 -5.24 -7.01
N ILE A 98 2.90 -5.88 -8.12
CA ILE A 98 4.15 -5.72 -8.86
C ILE A 98 3.84 -5.43 -10.33
N CYS A 99 4.83 -4.99 -11.10
CA CYS A 99 4.78 -4.90 -12.54
C CYS A 99 6.20 -4.94 -13.11
N THR A 100 6.33 -4.95 -14.44
CA THR A 100 7.63 -4.83 -15.08
C THR A 100 8.24 -3.45 -14.81
N PRO A 101 9.58 -3.32 -14.81
CA PRO A 101 10.25 -2.03 -14.62
C PRO A 101 9.80 -0.96 -15.63
N ASP A 102 9.61 -1.35 -16.91
CA ASP A 102 9.21 -0.43 -17.97
C ASP A 102 7.79 0.13 -17.73
N VAL A 103 6.86 -0.73 -17.35
CA VAL A 103 5.50 -0.32 -16.99
C VAL A 103 5.51 0.59 -15.77
N LEU A 104 6.30 0.25 -14.75
CA LEU A 104 6.42 1.06 -13.54
C LEU A 104 6.99 2.45 -13.85
N LYS A 105 8.04 2.52 -14.67
CA LYS A 105 8.64 3.77 -15.13
C LYS A 105 7.61 4.62 -15.86
N LYS A 106 6.92 4.04 -16.85
CA LYS A 106 5.87 4.72 -17.61
C LYS A 106 4.78 5.30 -16.70
N ARG A 107 4.30 4.52 -15.71
CA ARG A 107 3.29 4.97 -14.75
C ARG A 107 3.78 6.14 -13.89
N ILE A 108 5.03 6.10 -13.41
CA ILE A 108 5.63 7.19 -12.61
C ILE A 108 5.78 8.46 -13.44
N PHE A 109 6.30 8.35 -14.68
CA PHE A 109 6.55 9.51 -15.54
C PHE A 109 5.26 10.16 -16.07
N ASN A 110 4.17 9.40 -16.15
CA ASN A 110 2.85 9.91 -16.54
C ASN A 110 2.09 10.59 -15.37
N ARG A 111 2.65 10.62 -14.14
CA ARG A 111 1.99 11.29 -13.01
C ARG A 111 2.00 12.80 -13.22
N ALA A 112 0.81 13.42 -13.07
CA ALA A 112 0.68 14.86 -13.05
C ALA A 112 1.21 15.46 -11.73
N GLY A 113 1.60 16.74 -11.78
CA GLY A 113 1.99 17.51 -10.59
C GLY A 113 3.41 17.24 -10.08
N LEU A 114 4.23 16.45 -10.79
CA LEU A 114 5.62 16.18 -10.43
C LEU A 114 6.57 16.80 -11.48
N THR A 115 7.67 17.36 -10.99
CA THR A 115 8.80 17.77 -11.85
C THR A 115 9.57 16.54 -12.34
N GLU A 116 10.35 16.67 -13.41
CA GLU A 116 11.19 15.56 -13.93
C GLU A 116 12.15 15.02 -12.86
N ASN A 117 12.78 15.90 -12.07
CA ASN A 117 13.68 15.50 -11.00
C ASN A 117 12.94 14.67 -9.90
N GLN A 118 11.70 15.03 -9.59
CA GLN A 118 10.87 14.26 -8.65
C GLN A 118 10.48 12.90 -9.22
N LYS A 119 10.16 12.82 -10.51
CA LYS A 119 9.86 11.56 -11.21
C LYS A 119 11.07 10.62 -11.20
N GLU A 120 12.25 11.13 -11.53
CA GLU A 120 13.50 10.35 -11.50
C GLU A 120 13.82 9.84 -10.09
N ALA A 121 13.70 10.69 -9.07
CA ALA A 121 13.90 10.29 -7.69
C ALA A 121 12.88 9.23 -7.22
N GLN A 122 11.62 9.34 -7.66
CA GLN A 122 10.60 8.33 -7.40
C GLN A 122 10.89 7.03 -8.12
N TRP A 123 11.33 7.09 -9.38
CA TRP A 123 11.70 5.91 -10.17
C TRP A 123 12.82 5.12 -9.51
N LYS A 124 13.91 5.79 -9.12
CA LYS A 124 15.04 5.15 -8.43
C LYS A 124 14.58 4.39 -7.18
N ARG A 125 13.82 5.05 -6.31
CA ARG A 125 13.27 4.42 -5.09
C ARG A 125 12.29 3.29 -5.40
N ALA A 126 11.50 3.40 -6.47
CA ALA A 126 10.55 2.36 -6.86
C ALA A 126 11.26 1.10 -7.36
N GLN A 127 12.35 1.23 -8.11
CA GLN A 127 13.17 0.10 -8.56
C GLN A 127 13.78 -0.66 -7.38
N GLU A 128 14.39 0.05 -6.43
CA GLU A 128 15.00 -0.54 -5.22
C GLU A 128 13.97 -1.35 -4.41
N ARG A 129 12.74 -0.85 -4.31
CA ARG A 129 11.66 -1.49 -3.55
C ARG A 129 10.94 -2.61 -4.29
N LEU A 130 11.03 -2.65 -5.61
CA LEU A 130 10.38 -3.68 -6.42
C LEU A 130 10.95 -5.06 -6.15
N SER A 131 12.27 -5.20 -5.97
CA SER A 131 12.91 -6.47 -5.60
C SER A 131 12.45 -6.93 -4.22
N GLY A 132 12.48 -6.05 -3.20
CA GLY A 132 12.02 -6.37 -1.86
C GLY A 132 10.56 -6.84 -1.82
N CYS A 133 9.67 -6.19 -2.60
CA CYS A 133 8.29 -6.65 -2.71
C CYS A 133 8.13 -8.05 -3.31
N ARG A 134 9.06 -8.49 -4.17
CA ARG A 134 9.04 -9.85 -4.75
C ARG A 134 9.54 -10.92 -3.79
N GLU A 135 10.36 -10.55 -2.84
CA GLU A 135 10.95 -11.46 -1.83
C GLU A 135 10.02 -11.71 -0.63
N LEU A 136 9.01 -10.87 -0.45
CA LEU A 136 8.02 -11.05 0.61
C LEU A 136 7.15 -12.29 0.36
N LYS A 137 6.83 -13.01 1.43
CA LYS A 137 5.89 -14.14 1.40
C LYS A 137 4.44 -13.62 1.37
N THR A 138 4.04 -13.07 0.24
CA THR A 138 2.72 -12.44 0.03
C THR A 138 2.07 -12.99 -1.24
N MET A 139 0.79 -12.73 -1.44
CA MET A 139 0.12 -13.01 -2.70
C MET A 139 0.55 -11.99 -3.76
N LEU A 140 1.48 -12.39 -4.63
CA LEU A 140 1.98 -11.52 -5.70
C LEU A 140 0.94 -11.38 -6.82
N LEU A 141 0.66 -10.14 -7.22
CA LEU A 141 -0.19 -9.80 -8.36
C LEU A 141 0.62 -8.95 -9.35
N ASP A 142 0.93 -9.53 -10.51
CA ASP A 142 1.54 -8.77 -11.61
C ASP A 142 0.46 -7.96 -12.32
N THR A 143 0.64 -6.64 -12.29
CA THR A 143 -0.32 -5.67 -12.82
C THR A 143 0.15 -5.06 -14.15
N SER A 144 1.15 -5.65 -14.81
CA SER A 144 1.77 -5.09 -16.01
C SER A 144 0.75 -4.82 -17.12
N ASP A 145 -0.12 -5.79 -17.38
CA ASP A 145 -1.11 -5.78 -18.45
C ASP A 145 -2.55 -5.71 -17.92
N LEU A 146 -2.73 -5.40 -16.64
CA LEU A 146 -4.03 -5.38 -15.98
C LEU A 146 -4.51 -3.95 -15.70
N THR A 147 -5.82 -3.76 -15.79
CA THR A 147 -6.50 -2.57 -15.29
C THR A 147 -6.69 -2.66 -13.76
N ALA A 148 -7.01 -1.53 -13.12
CA ALA A 148 -7.34 -1.54 -11.70
C ALA A 148 -8.56 -2.41 -11.39
N VAL A 149 -9.53 -2.49 -12.30
CA VAL A 149 -10.73 -3.32 -12.17
C VAL A 149 -10.38 -4.81 -12.19
N ASP A 150 -9.50 -5.23 -13.12
CA ASP A 150 -9.03 -6.62 -13.20
C ASP A 150 -8.33 -7.04 -11.90
N VAL A 151 -7.46 -6.16 -11.38
CA VAL A 151 -6.75 -6.41 -10.11
C VAL A 151 -7.72 -6.52 -8.93
N CYS A 152 -8.74 -5.66 -8.88
CA CYS A 152 -9.78 -5.73 -7.84
C CYS A 152 -10.54 -7.05 -7.90
N GLN A 153 -10.92 -7.50 -9.10
CA GLN A 153 -11.62 -8.77 -9.28
C GLN A 153 -10.76 -9.95 -8.80
N MET A 154 -9.48 -9.98 -9.19
CA MET A 154 -8.54 -11.02 -8.74
C MET A 154 -8.35 -11.05 -7.22
N ILE A 155 -8.32 -9.88 -6.56
CA ILE A 155 -8.22 -9.80 -5.10
C ILE A 155 -9.49 -10.39 -4.46
N LYS A 156 -10.67 -10.00 -4.92
CA LYS A 156 -11.95 -10.51 -4.40
C LYS A 156 -12.06 -12.03 -4.54
N GLU A 157 -11.72 -12.58 -5.70
CA GLU A 157 -11.75 -14.02 -5.95
C GLU A 157 -10.83 -14.78 -4.98
N ARG A 158 -9.66 -14.24 -4.65
CA ARG A 158 -8.73 -14.89 -3.72
C ARG A 158 -9.17 -14.83 -2.27
N ILE A 159 -9.84 -13.75 -1.85
CA ILE A 159 -10.38 -13.63 -0.49
C ILE A 159 -11.58 -14.56 -0.28
N HIS A 160 -12.39 -14.79 -1.32
CA HIS A 160 -13.56 -15.67 -1.25
C HIS A 160 -13.25 -17.15 -1.50
N ALA A 161 -12.05 -17.51 -1.90
CA ALA A 161 -11.63 -18.88 -2.14
C ALA A 161 -11.11 -19.60 -0.88
N ASP A 162 -10.82 -18.87 0.19
CA ASP A 162 -10.42 -19.35 1.50
C ASP A 162 -11.64 -19.39 2.46
#